data_ee81c98b46b14cc70dd9465f5bf55a85
#
_entry.id   ee81c98b46b14cc70dd9465f5bf55a85
#
_cell.length_a   1.000
_cell.length_b   1.000
_cell.length_c   1.000
_cell.angle_alpha   90.00
_cell.angle_beta   90.00
_cell.angle_gamma   90.00
#
_symmetry.space_group_name_H-M   'P 1'
#
loop_
_entity.id
_entity.type
_entity.pdbx_description
1 polymer ?
#
loop_
_entity_poly.entity_id
_entity_poly.type
_entity_poly.pdbx_seq_one_letter_code
_entity_poly.pdbx_strand_id
1 'polypeptide(L)'
;MRVVLADHGAGNVRSVAAAFGRAGATVALSTDPREVTEAQLVVVAGVGHVRSAARGLGALAGALRTRAERDRPTLGICVGLQLLFDESEEGGSGLGLLRGPVRRLRASLVPHMGWNDLGVVRASPLLGGLDGADVYFAHSYAAEPRDDVATALVEHGSPLVAAVEAGPLAGVQFHPERSGAAGARFLRNTLAWAGGW
;
A
#
# COMPACT_ATOMS: atom_id res chain seq x y z
N MET A 1 11.44 0.26 -15.65
CA MET A 1 11.26 -0.79 -14.61
C MET A 1 10.01 -1.60 -14.90
N ARG A 2 10.03 -2.92 -14.70
CA ARG A 2 8.83 -3.77 -14.76
C ARG A 2 8.17 -3.84 -13.38
N VAL A 3 6.89 -3.47 -13.33
CA VAL A 3 6.04 -3.55 -12.12
C VAL A 3 5.01 -4.65 -12.33
N VAL A 4 4.85 -5.53 -11.35
CA VAL A 4 3.80 -6.55 -11.36
C VAL A 4 2.74 -6.18 -10.33
N LEU A 5 1.50 -6.03 -10.79
CA LEU A 5 0.33 -5.94 -9.92
C LEU A 5 -0.13 -7.36 -9.58
N ALA A 6 -0.09 -7.71 -8.29
CA ALA A 6 -0.64 -8.97 -7.81
C ALA A 6 -2.17 -8.93 -7.95
N ASP A 7 -2.70 -9.73 -8.87
CA ASP A 7 -4.14 -9.77 -9.13
C ASP A 7 -4.81 -10.79 -8.20
N HIS A 8 -5.48 -10.29 -7.21
CA HIS A 8 -6.25 -11.08 -6.24
C HIS A 8 -7.78 -11.00 -6.47
N GLY A 9 -8.18 -10.54 -7.67
CA GLY A 9 -9.58 -10.50 -8.09
C GLY A 9 -10.40 -9.33 -7.52
N ALA A 10 -9.79 -8.44 -6.73
CA ALA A 10 -10.45 -7.25 -6.17
C ALA A 10 -9.52 -6.05 -6.26
N GLY A 11 -10.07 -4.89 -6.54
CA GLY A 11 -9.31 -3.64 -6.54
C GLY A 11 -9.39 -2.86 -7.84
N ASN A 12 -8.94 -1.60 -7.77
CA ASN A 12 -8.87 -0.70 -8.91
C ASN A 12 -7.55 -0.90 -9.70
N VAL A 13 -7.21 -2.17 -9.97
CA VAL A 13 -5.92 -2.56 -10.58
C VAL A 13 -5.65 -1.86 -11.90
N ARG A 14 -6.69 -1.61 -12.71
CA ARG A 14 -6.53 -0.91 -14.01
C ARG A 14 -6.09 0.55 -13.84
N SER A 15 -6.67 1.27 -12.88
CA SER A 15 -6.29 2.66 -12.61
C SER A 15 -4.89 2.76 -12.03
N VAL A 16 -4.51 1.83 -11.14
CA VAL A 16 -3.16 1.74 -10.59
C VAL A 16 -2.16 1.40 -11.70
N ALA A 17 -2.47 0.43 -12.58
CA ALA A 17 -1.62 0.09 -13.72
C ALA A 17 -1.41 1.28 -14.66
N ALA A 18 -2.48 1.99 -15.01
CA ALA A 18 -2.40 3.18 -15.85
C ALA A 18 -1.56 4.30 -15.18
N ALA A 19 -1.67 4.48 -13.85
CA ALA A 19 -0.90 5.48 -13.12
C ALA A 19 0.59 5.14 -13.09
N PHE A 20 0.97 3.89 -12.83
CA PHE A 20 2.36 3.43 -12.94
C PHE A 20 2.90 3.53 -14.38
N GLY A 21 2.07 3.22 -15.39
CA GLY A 21 2.43 3.40 -16.79
C GLY A 21 2.77 4.85 -17.12
N ARG A 22 1.96 5.82 -16.64
CA ARG A 22 2.25 7.26 -16.79
C ARG A 22 3.51 7.68 -16.02
N ALA A 23 3.86 6.98 -14.94
CA ALA A 23 5.10 7.21 -14.20
C ALA A 23 6.36 6.61 -14.88
N GLY A 24 6.19 5.89 -16.01
CA GLY A 24 7.29 5.32 -16.81
C GLY A 24 7.56 3.84 -16.57
N ALA A 25 6.67 3.11 -15.91
CA ALA A 25 6.80 1.67 -15.70
C ALA A 25 6.17 0.85 -16.84
N THR A 26 6.72 -0.33 -17.10
CA THR A 26 6.02 -1.40 -17.83
C THR A 26 5.25 -2.22 -16.80
N VAL A 27 3.93 -2.27 -16.91
CA VAL A 27 3.05 -2.89 -15.92
C VAL A 27 2.44 -4.18 -16.45
N ALA A 28 2.47 -5.23 -15.63
CA ALA A 28 1.76 -6.48 -15.86
C ALA A 28 0.83 -6.80 -14.68
N LEU A 29 -0.35 -7.36 -14.96
CA LEU A 29 -1.19 -8.01 -13.95
C LEU A 29 -0.83 -9.49 -13.94
N SER A 30 -0.72 -10.08 -12.74
CA SER A 30 -0.38 -11.49 -12.65
C SER A 30 -1.05 -12.19 -11.47
N THR A 31 -1.53 -13.40 -11.74
CA THR A 31 -1.96 -14.39 -10.75
C THR A 31 -0.92 -15.49 -10.58
N ASP A 32 0.20 -15.43 -11.31
CA ASP A 32 1.28 -16.43 -11.23
C ASP A 32 2.22 -16.09 -10.04
N PRO A 33 2.32 -17.01 -9.05
CA PRO A 33 3.21 -16.82 -7.90
C PRO A 33 4.69 -16.66 -8.30
N ARG A 34 5.13 -17.28 -9.39
CA ARG A 34 6.51 -17.15 -9.87
C ARG A 34 6.80 -15.75 -10.40
N GLU A 35 5.89 -15.21 -11.24
CA GLU A 35 6.01 -13.82 -11.72
C GLU A 35 6.01 -12.83 -10.56
N VAL A 36 5.12 -13.02 -9.58
CA VAL A 36 5.07 -12.19 -8.38
C VAL A 36 6.37 -12.32 -7.59
N THR A 37 6.89 -13.52 -7.38
CA THR A 37 8.13 -13.71 -6.61
C THR A 37 9.33 -13.02 -7.28
N GLU A 38 9.47 -13.08 -8.60
CA GLU A 38 10.68 -12.64 -9.31
C GLU A 38 10.63 -11.18 -9.82
N ALA A 39 9.48 -10.52 -9.73
CA ALA A 39 9.35 -9.13 -10.20
C ALA A 39 10.27 -8.16 -9.44
N GLN A 40 10.76 -7.11 -10.12
CA GLN A 40 11.55 -6.04 -9.49
C GLN A 40 10.73 -5.30 -8.42
N LEU A 41 9.50 -4.92 -8.75
CA LEU A 41 8.54 -4.33 -7.82
C LEU A 41 7.21 -5.06 -7.95
N VAL A 42 6.65 -5.46 -6.80
CA VAL A 42 5.27 -5.94 -6.73
C VAL A 42 4.39 -4.89 -6.04
N VAL A 43 3.21 -4.67 -6.61
CA VAL A 43 2.20 -3.82 -6.00
C VAL A 43 0.96 -4.66 -5.67
N VAL A 44 0.53 -4.61 -4.43
CA VAL A 44 -0.72 -5.18 -3.95
C VAL A 44 -1.70 -4.01 -3.78
N ALA A 45 -2.57 -3.82 -4.76
CA ALA A 45 -3.58 -2.77 -4.69
C ALA A 45 -4.94 -3.42 -4.42
N GLY A 46 -5.66 -2.94 -3.41
CA GLY A 46 -6.96 -3.49 -3.04
C GLY A 46 -7.96 -2.42 -2.68
N VAL A 47 -9.24 -2.74 -2.89
CA VAL A 47 -10.39 -2.00 -2.37
C VAL A 47 -11.37 -3.00 -1.73
N GLY A 48 -12.26 -2.53 -0.85
CA GLY A 48 -13.22 -3.37 -0.15
C GLY A 48 -12.65 -3.93 1.15
N HIS A 49 -12.84 -5.22 1.40
CA HIS A 49 -12.57 -5.85 2.69
C HIS A 49 -11.25 -6.62 2.72
N VAL A 50 -10.46 -6.47 3.79
CA VAL A 50 -9.21 -7.23 4.03
C VAL A 50 -9.44 -8.74 3.91
N ARG A 51 -10.53 -9.27 4.52
CA ARG A 51 -10.88 -10.69 4.43
C ARG A 51 -11.04 -11.19 3.00
N SER A 52 -11.73 -10.42 2.15
CA SER A 52 -11.95 -10.80 0.75
C SER A 52 -10.66 -10.74 -0.06
N ALA A 53 -9.88 -9.70 0.14
CA ALA A 53 -8.59 -9.53 -0.51
C ALA A 53 -7.58 -10.61 -0.08
N ALA A 54 -7.51 -10.94 1.21
CA ALA A 54 -6.66 -12.02 1.71
C ALA A 54 -7.02 -13.38 1.12
N ARG A 55 -8.32 -13.69 0.98
CA ARG A 55 -8.78 -14.92 0.31
C ARG A 55 -8.42 -14.91 -1.18
N GLY A 56 -8.61 -13.77 -1.84
CA GLY A 56 -8.28 -13.61 -3.26
C GLY A 56 -6.80 -13.78 -3.57
N LEU A 57 -5.90 -13.46 -2.63
CA LEU A 57 -4.47 -13.68 -2.82
C LEU A 57 -4.14 -15.17 -3.06
N GLY A 58 -4.83 -16.10 -2.40
CA GLY A 58 -4.57 -17.53 -2.62
C GLY A 58 -3.09 -17.88 -2.55
N ALA A 59 -2.55 -18.47 -3.63
CA ALA A 59 -1.15 -18.83 -3.73
C ALA A 59 -0.18 -17.63 -3.75
N LEU A 60 -0.66 -16.42 -4.11
CA LEU A 60 0.16 -15.21 -4.10
C LEU A 60 0.59 -14.81 -2.69
N ALA A 61 -0.16 -15.20 -1.65
CA ALA A 61 0.22 -14.93 -0.26
C ALA A 61 1.59 -15.54 0.09
N GLY A 62 1.85 -16.78 -0.37
CA GLY A 62 3.17 -17.43 -0.23
C GLY A 62 4.27 -16.68 -1.00
N ALA A 63 3.99 -16.29 -2.24
CA ALA A 63 4.92 -15.52 -3.07
C ALA A 63 5.30 -14.18 -2.42
N LEU A 64 4.33 -13.48 -1.83
CA LEU A 64 4.58 -12.20 -1.14
C LEU A 64 5.44 -12.38 0.13
N ARG A 65 5.24 -13.45 0.90
CA ARG A 65 6.11 -13.79 2.04
C ARG A 65 7.53 -14.11 1.59
N THR A 66 7.68 -14.93 0.55
CA THR A 66 8.99 -15.23 -0.03
C THR A 66 9.71 -13.96 -0.53
N ARG A 67 8.98 -12.98 -1.08
CA ARG A 67 9.56 -11.69 -1.46
C ARG A 67 10.12 -10.94 -0.26
N ALA A 68 9.36 -10.87 0.84
CA ALA A 68 9.81 -10.21 2.07
C ALA A 68 11.09 -10.89 2.64
N GLU A 69 11.14 -12.23 2.64
CA GLU A 69 12.30 -13.01 3.06
C GLU A 69 13.54 -12.79 2.16
N ARG A 70 13.33 -12.38 0.90
CA ARG A 70 14.39 -12.11 -0.09
C ARG A 70 14.68 -10.63 -0.26
N ASP A 71 14.22 -9.78 0.62
CA ASP A 71 14.37 -8.32 0.55
C ASP A 71 13.92 -7.72 -0.79
N ARG A 72 12.81 -8.24 -1.36
CA ARG A 72 12.28 -7.77 -2.64
C ARG A 72 11.22 -6.68 -2.45
N PRO A 73 11.34 -5.51 -3.12
CA PRO A 73 10.41 -4.39 -2.98
C PRO A 73 8.96 -4.77 -3.22
N THR A 74 8.11 -4.45 -2.23
CA THR A 74 6.67 -4.71 -2.28
C THR A 74 5.92 -3.50 -1.72
N LEU A 75 4.97 -2.96 -2.51
CA LEU A 75 4.12 -1.84 -2.13
C LEU A 75 2.68 -2.28 -1.93
N GLY A 76 2.10 -1.98 -0.77
CA GLY A 76 0.66 -2.10 -0.50
C GLY A 76 -0.06 -0.76 -0.71
N ILE A 77 -1.21 -0.75 -1.42
CA ILE A 77 -2.05 0.44 -1.60
C ILE A 77 -3.42 0.20 -0.99
N CYS A 78 -3.83 1.05 -0.06
CA CYS A 78 -5.10 1.03 0.66
C CYS A 78 -5.32 -0.34 1.36
N VAL A 79 -6.24 -1.19 0.92
CA VAL A 79 -6.39 -2.56 1.45
C VAL A 79 -5.10 -3.37 1.28
N GLY A 80 -4.31 -3.10 0.24
CA GLY A 80 -2.98 -3.71 0.07
C GLY A 80 -2.00 -3.37 1.19
N LEU A 81 -2.00 -2.15 1.72
CA LEU A 81 -1.28 -1.80 2.94
C LEU A 81 -1.79 -2.63 4.12
N GLN A 82 -3.11 -2.67 4.31
CA GLN A 82 -3.73 -3.37 5.42
C GLN A 82 -3.42 -4.87 5.40
N LEU A 83 -3.30 -5.46 4.20
CA LEU A 83 -2.89 -6.87 4.02
C LEU A 83 -1.46 -7.17 4.48
N LEU A 84 -0.57 -6.19 4.58
CA LEU A 84 0.78 -6.42 5.11
C LEU A 84 0.78 -6.76 6.60
N PHE A 85 -0.25 -6.34 7.34
CA PHE A 85 -0.39 -6.55 8.78
C PHE A 85 -0.91 -7.96 9.13
N ASP A 86 -0.91 -8.28 10.43
CA ASP A 86 -1.26 -9.62 10.94
C ASP A 86 -2.75 -9.77 11.27
N GLU A 87 -3.39 -8.77 11.85
CA GLU A 87 -4.76 -8.81 12.36
C GLU A 87 -5.68 -7.77 11.70
N SER A 88 -6.96 -8.07 11.56
CA SER A 88 -7.97 -7.12 11.10
C SER A 88 -9.29 -7.26 11.84
N GLU A 89 -9.82 -6.16 12.39
CA GLU A 89 -11.17 -6.09 12.97
C GLU A 89 -12.27 -6.32 11.92
N GLU A 90 -11.98 -6.11 10.64
CA GLU A 90 -12.89 -6.42 9.54
C GLU A 90 -13.05 -7.94 9.35
N GLY A 91 -12.26 -8.70 10.08
CA GLY A 91 -12.17 -10.16 10.09
C GLY A 91 -11.14 -10.70 9.09
N GLY A 92 -10.60 -11.86 9.45
CA GLY A 92 -9.50 -12.51 8.74
C GLY A 92 -8.13 -12.01 9.24
N SER A 93 -7.10 -12.60 8.68
CA SER A 93 -5.70 -12.23 8.92
C SER A 93 -5.10 -11.72 7.61
N GLY A 94 -4.18 -10.79 7.72
CA GLY A 94 -3.36 -10.38 6.59
C GLY A 94 -2.19 -11.34 6.34
N LEU A 95 -1.11 -10.81 5.80
CA LEU A 95 0.09 -11.58 5.47
C LEU A 95 1.03 -11.78 6.66
N GLY A 96 0.88 -10.97 7.72
CA GLY A 96 1.76 -11.00 8.88
C GLY A 96 3.19 -10.57 8.58
N LEU A 97 3.39 -9.70 7.60
CA LEU A 97 4.69 -9.13 7.24
C LEU A 97 5.05 -7.94 8.13
N LEU A 98 4.06 -7.23 8.63
CA LEU A 98 4.17 -6.17 9.61
C LEU A 98 3.29 -6.50 10.82
N ARG A 99 3.78 -6.16 12.02
CA ARG A 99 3.03 -6.43 13.25
C ARG A 99 2.07 -5.31 13.58
N GLY A 100 0.86 -5.67 13.95
CA GLY A 100 -0.18 -4.77 14.44
C GLY A 100 -1.54 -5.00 13.80
N PRO A 101 -2.61 -4.55 14.46
CA PRO A 101 -3.96 -4.70 13.95
C PRO A 101 -4.31 -3.64 12.91
N VAL A 102 -5.26 -4.00 12.06
CA VAL A 102 -6.06 -3.05 11.27
C VAL A 102 -7.38 -2.84 11.98
N ARG A 103 -7.67 -1.62 12.41
CA ARG A 103 -8.85 -1.29 13.21
C ARG A 103 -9.80 -0.35 12.51
N ARG A 104 -11.07 -0.45 12.89
CA ARG A 104 -12.08 0.51 12.44
C ARG A 104 -11.76 1.91 12.98
N LEU A 105 -11.92 2.93 12.13
CA LEU A 105 -11.71 4.33 12.50
C LEU A 105 -12.63 4.74 13.65
N ARG A 106 -12.07 5.43 14.63
CA ARG A 106 -12.77 6.01 15.78
C ARG A 106 -12.91 7.53 15.57
N ALA A 107 -13.68 7.90 14.54
CA ALA A 107 -13.92 9.28 14.17
C ALA A 107 -15.43 9.55 14.09
N SER A 108 -15.84 10.81 14.19
CA SER A 108 -17.25 11.22 14.04
C SER A 108 -17.78 10.99 12.63
N LEU A 109 -16.89 11.01 11.63
CA LEU A 109 -17.18 10.74 10.23
C LEU A 109 -16.40 9.51 9.74
N VAL A 110 -17.09 8.45 9.37
CA VAL A 110 -16.56 7.23 8.79
C VAL A 110 -17.42 6.85 7.58
N PRO A 111 -16.82 6.61 6.41
CA PRO A 111 -15.40 6.48 6.11
C PRO A 111 -14.63 7.80 6.07
N HIS A 112 -13.29 7.75 6.23
CA HIS A 112 -12.39 8.80 5.79
C HIS A 112 -12.37 8.79 4.26
N MET A 113 -13.06 9.75 3.65
CA MET A 113 -13.22 9.80 2.18
C MET A 113 -13.02 11.23 1.70
N GLY A 114 -12.10 11.42 0.78
CA GLY A 114 -11.76 12.71 0.20
C GLY A 114 -10.27 13.01 0.23
N TRP A 115 -9.96 14.28 -0.04
CA TRP A 115 -8.60 14.82 -0.01
C TRP A 115 -8.24 15.25 1.41
N ASN A 116 -6.99 14.96 1.79
CA ASN A 116 -6.45 15.39 3.09
C ASN A 116 -4.94 15.52 2.98
N ASP A 117 -4.35 16.37 3.80
CA ASP A 117 -2.92 16.66 3.79
C ASP A 117 -2.10 15.60 4.51
N LEU A 118 -0.94 15.31 3.95
CA LEU A 118 -0.03 14.27 4.42
C LEU A 118 1.04 14.87 5.34
N GLY A 119 1.05 14.49 6.61
CA GLY A 119 2.13 14.84 7.55
C GLY A 119 3.25 13.81 7.52
N VAL A 120 4.39 14.12 6.94
CA VAL A 120 5.56 13.23 6.94
C VAL A 120 6.25 13.30 8.30
N VAL A 121 6.28 12.18 9.03
CA VAL A 121 6.84 12.09 10.39
C VAL A 121 8.22 11.44 10.44
N ARG A 122 8.60 10.73 9.36
CA ARG A 122 9.93 10.14 9.20
C ARG A 122 10.38 10.26 7.75
N ALA A 123 11.65 10.62 7.55
CA ALA A 123 12.23 10.71 6.22
C ALA A 123 12.11 9.37 5.47
N SER A 124 11.60 9.45 4.24
CA SER A 124 11.41 8.31 3.37
C SER A 124 11.65 8.73 1.92
N PRO A 125 12.40 7.97 1.13
CA PRO A 125 12.57 8.25 -0.31
C PRO A 125 11.24 8.21 -1.06
N LEU A 126 10.27 7.40 -0.61
CA LEU A 126 8.93 7.31 -1.18
C LEU A 126 8.14 8.61 -1.03
N LEU A 127 8.35 9.33 0.08
CA LEU A 127 7.59 10.52 0.46
C LEU A 127 8.32 11.83 0.13
N GLY A 128 9.42 11.79 -0.58
CA GLY A 128 10.19 12.97 -0.95
C GLY A 128 9.36 14.05 -1.65
N GLY A 129 9.25 15.22 -1.01
CA GLY A 129 8.47 16.37 -1.48
C GLY A 129 6.95 16.20 -1.41
N LEU A 130 6.45 15.36 -0.48
CA LEU A 130 5.03 15.11 -0.25
C LEU A 130 4.54 15.59 1.13
N ASP A 131 5.41 16.15 1.96
CA ASP A 131 4.98 16.74 3.23
C ASP A 131 4.04 17.92 2.96
N GLY A 132 2.88 17.94 3.64
CA GLY A 132 1.80 18.89 3.42
C GLY A 132 1.06 18.75 2.09
N ALA A 133 1.30 17.68 1.33
CA ALA A 133 0.61 17.48 0.04
C ALA A 133 -0.76 16.82 0.25
N ASP A 134 -1.77 17.31 -0.48
CA ASP A 134 -3.10 16.70 -0.51
C ASP A 134 -3.07 15.38 -1.30
N VAL A 135 -3.58 14.31 -0.66
CA VAL A 135 -3.77 12.99 -1.27
C VAL A 135 -5.18 12.46 -1.00
N TYR A 136 -5.65 11.53 -1.80
CA TYR A 136 -7.02 11.03 -1.74
C TYR A 136 -7.13 9.75 -0.91
N PHE A 137 -8.03 9.77 0.07
CA PHE A 137 -8.37 8.65 0.94
C PHE A 137 -9.77 8.11 0.65
N ALA A 138 -9.99 6.82 0.91
CA ALA A 138 -11.29 6.16 0.86
C ALA A 138 -11.26 4.87 1.69
N HIS A 139 -11.33 5.00 3.03
CA HIS A 139 -11.22 3.84 3.92
C HIS A 139 -12.01 4.02 5.23
N SER A 140 -12.43 2.90 5.83
CA SER A 140 -13.10 2.85 7.15
C SER A 140 -12.23 2.21 8.22
N TYR A 141 -11.09 1.62 7.81
CA TYR A 141 -10.13 0.94 8.69
C TYR A 141 -8.74 1.48 8.43
N ALA A 142 -7.89 1.50 9.44
CA ALA A 142 -6.50 1.93 9.36
C ALA A 142 -5.60 0.97 10.14
N ALA A 143 -4.34 0.87 9.72
CA ALA A 143 -3.33 0.11 10.43
C ALA A 143 -2.87 0.83 11.71
N GLU A 144 -2.68 0.09 12.78
CA GLU A 144 -2.06 0.52 14.03
C GLU A 144 -0.77 -0.31 14.26
N PRO A 145 0.37 0.09 13.65
CA PRO A 145 1.63 -0.64 13.77
C PRO A 145 2.08 -0.78 15.23
N ARG A 146 2.60 -1.95 15.59
CA ARG A 146 3.27 -2.16 16.88
C ARG A 146 4.75 -1.79 16.83
N ASP A 147 5.32 -1.73 15.62
CA ASP A 147 6.70 -1.33 15.36
C ASP A 147 6.76 0.11 14.84
N ASP A 148 7.91 0.75 14.98
CA ASP A 148 8.14 2.10 14.45
C ASP A 148 8.38 2.06 12.93
N VAL A 149 7.30 1.81 12.18
CA VAL A 149 7.32 1.73 10.71
C VAL A 149 6.56 2.87 10.03
N ALA A 150 5.83 3.70 10.79
CA ALA A 150 5.08 4.82 10.24
C ALA A 150 6.03 5.88 9.67
N THR A 151 5.77 6.31 8.43
CA THR A 151 6.51 7.35 7.74
C THR A 151 5.69 8.60 7.49
N ALA A 152 4.35 8.47 7.44
CA ALA A 152 3.44 9.60 7.37
C ALA A 152 2.15 9.31 8.14
N LEU A 153 1.57 10.39 8.65
CA LEU A 153 0.26 10.42 9.30
C LEU A 153 -0.70 11.32 8.53
N VAL A 154 -1.98 11.17 8.82
CA VAL A 154 -3.06 12.05 8.38
C VAL A 154 -4.00 12.30 9.56
N GLU A 155 -4.51 13.51 9.70
CA GLU A 155 -5.45 13.84 10.78
C GLU A 155 -6.90 13.61 10.32
N HIS A 156 -7.63 12.75 11.05
CA HIS A 156 -9.06 12.51 10.80
C HIS A 156 -9.78 12.19 12.12
N GLY A 157 -9.99 13.22 12.93
CA GLY A 157 -10.48 13.12 14.30
C GLY A 157 -9.43 12.61 15.30
N SER A 158 -8.44 11.92 14.83
CA SER A 158 -7.19 11.53 15.49
C SER A 158 -6.13 11.23 14.44
N PRO A 159 -4.84 11.25 14.79
CA PRO A 159 -3.78 10.85 13.87
C PRO A 159 -3.94 9.39 13.42
N LEU A 160 -3.92 9.17 12.11
CA LEU A 160 -3.99 7.85 11.47
C LEU A 160 -2.72 7.63 10.65
N VAL A 161 -2.25 6.39 10.59
CA VAL A 161 -1.11 6.02 9.74
C VAL A 161 -1.51 6.10 8.27
N ALA A 162 -0.85 6.99 7.54
CA ALA A 162 -1.05 7.22 6.11
C ALA A 162 -0.02 6.47 5.24
N ALA A 163 1.19 6.24 5.77
CA ALA A 163 2.23 5.48 5.09
C ALA A 163 3.12 4.74 6.10
N VAL A 164 3.63 3.58 5.67
CA VAL A 164 4.61 2.78 6.40
C VAL A 164 5.76 2.37 5.48
N GLU A 165 6.96 2.16 6.08
CA GLU A 165 8.13 1.62 5.40
C GLU A 165 8.95 0.77 6.38
N ALA A 166 9.26 -0.46 5.98
CA ALA A 166 10.08 -1.41 6.74
C ALA A 166 10.93 -2.24 5.77
N GLY A 167 12.18 -1.82 5.55
CA GLY A 167 13.06 -2.43 4.58
C GLY A 167 12.43 -2.45 3.17
N PRO A 168 12.26 -3.61 2.54
CA PRO A 168 11.70 -3.75 1.20
C PRO A 168 10.16 -3.63 1.17
N LEU A 169 9.53 -3.48 2.34
CA LEU A 169 8.08 -3.37 2.45
C LEU A 169 7.68 -1.91 2.61
N ALA A 170 6.77 -1.46 1.78
CA ALA A 170 6.14 -0.15 1.89
C ALA A 170 4.63 -0.26 1.73
N GLY A 171 3.90 0.68 2.31
CA GLY A 171 2.47 0.75 2.13
C GLY A 171 1.93 2.15 2.34
N VAL A 172 0.84 2.48 1.62
CA VAL A 172 0.12 3.74 1.75
C VAL A 172 -1.37 3.50 1.88
N GLN A 173 -2.03 4.26 2.76
CA GLN A 173 -3.47 4.19 2.96
C GLN A 173 -4.23 5.01 1.91
N PHE A 174 -3.60 6.05 1.36
CA PHE A 174 -4.18 6.85 0.28
C PHE A 174 -4.08 6.13 -1.07
N HIS A 175 -4.80 6.66 -2.05
CA HIS A 175 -4.84 6.19 -3.42
C HIS A 175 -3.97 7.07 -4.32
N PRO A 176 -2.71 6.73 -4.60
CA PRO A 176 -1.83 7.55 -5.44
C PRO A 176 -2.37 7.71 -6.86
N GLU A 177 -3.10 6.70 -7.40
CA GLU A 177 -3.74 6.76 -8.72
C GLU A 177 -4.86 7.81 -8.81
N ARG A 178 -5.34 8.31 -7.66
CA ARG A 178 -6.38 9.34 -7.53
C ARG A 178 -5.86 10.65 -6.93
N SER A 179 -4.58 10.73 -6.58
CA SER A 179 -3.99 11.85 -5.84
C SER A 179 -3.29 12.87 -6.74
N GLY A 180 -3.66 12.98 -8.00
CA GLY A 180 -3.20 14.03 -8.91
C GLY A 180 -1.66 14.11 -9.01
N ALA A 181 -1.13 15.33 -8.87
CA ALA A 181 0.32 15.58 -8.97
C ALA A 181 1.12 14.93 -7.82
N ALA A 182 0.57 14.95 -6.60
CA ALA A 182 1.18 14.31 -5.43
C ALA A 182 1.27 12.80 -5.63
N GLY A 183 0.19 12.16 -6.11
CA GLY A 183 0.18 10.74 -6.43
C GLY A 183 1.16 10.38 -7.56
N ALA A 184 1.24 11.20 -8.60
CA ALA A 184 2.22 11.00 -9.68
C ALA A 184 3.66 11.11 -9.18
N ARG A 185 3.95 12.03 -8.24
CA ARG A 185 5.25 12.15 -7.58
C ARG A 185 5.54 10.90 -6.76
N PHE A 186 4.59 10.47 -5.91
CA PHE A 186 4.74 9.25 -5.12
C PHE A 186 5.10 8.03 -5.98
N LEU A 187 4.41 7.82 -7.10
CA LEU A 187 4.66 6.69 -8.00
C LEU A 187 6.05 6.75 -8.63
N ARG A 188 6.53 7.94 -9.03
CA ARG A 188 7.92 8.10 -9.50
C ARG A 188 8.93 7.81 -8.40
N ASN A 189 8.70 8.31 -7.19
CA ASN A 189 9.54 8.02 -6.04
C ASN A 189 9.58 6.52 -5.74
N THR A 190 8.42 5.84 -5.84
CA THR A 190 8.31 4.38 -5.67
C THR A 190 9.17 3.62 -6.68
N LEU A 191 9.16 4.02 -7.95
CA LEU A 191 10.01 3.40 -8.98
C LEU A 191 11.49 3.61 -8.69
N ALA A 192 11.89 4.82 -8.25
CA ALA A 192 13.25 5.11 -7.86
C ALA A 192 13.70 4.31 -6.63
N TRP A 193 12.84 4.24 -5.59
CA TRP A 193 13.07 3.45 -4.38
C TRP A 193 13.27 1.97 -4.70
N ALA A 194 12.38 1.37 -5.50
CA ALA A 194 12.48 -0.02 -5.88
C ALA A 194 13.68 -0.33 -6.79
N GLY A 195 14.22 0.66 -7.50
CA GLY A 195 15.44 0.54 -8.30
C GLY A 195 16.74 0.50 -7.49
N GLY A 196 16.69 0.81 -6.21
CA GLY A 196 17.82 0.79 -5.29
C GLY A 196 18.00 -0.52 -4.51
N TRP A 197 17.12 -1.52 -4.75
CA TRP A 197 17.15 -2.84 -4.09
C TRP A 197 17.78 -3.93 -4.93
#